data_0e1899c6808357cc64fcda303a97c72f
#
_entry.id   0e1899c6808357cc64fcda303a97c72f
#
_cell.length_a   1.000
_cell.length_b   1.000
_cell.length_c   1.000
_cell.angle_alpha   90.00
_cell.angle_beta   90.00
_cell.angle_gamma   90.00
#
_symmetry.space_group_name_H-M   'P 1'
#
loop_
_entity.id
_entity.type
_entity.pdbx_description
1 polymer ?
#
loop_
_entity_poly.entity_id
_entity_poly.type
_entity_poly.pdbx_seq_one_letter_code
_entity_poly.pdbx_strand_id
1 'polypeptide(L)'
;MRLKMQFLIAVVGTLALLWGLVPQTAEAQLASPPLVKAGELTAATNATIPPYQFVDATGKLQGMRIELGEEIAKRLGLKMTWINVGFETHIPGLQSGRWDASITGMFFTPERAKILYLIPYENQAVSISVTKGNPLKVTSPKDLAGKRAAVEIGGYEFRQITRINEEQVKAGEKPIEIRTFSTFADAYQALRAGQVDAVVSVDVNAKFYQDRGDFERAVSGLAGSPATLAFRSKEVGSAVLKVLNDMRRDATYDKLMDKWGAAKMPADKPLELKGPDMP
;
A
#
# COMPACT_ATOMS: atom_id res chain seq x y z
N MET A 1 -5.78 -40.56 94.36
CA MET A 1 -6.25 -41.93 94.13
C MET A 1 -7.12 -41.91 92.88
N ARG A 2 -6.72 -42.66 91.88
CA ARG A 2 -7.30 -43.00 90.56
C ARG A 2 -7.99 -41.91 89.71
N LEU A 3 -7.21 -41.43 88.82
CA LEU A 3 -7.56 -40.73 87.57
C LEU A 3 -8.48 -41.51 86.69
N LYS A 4 -9.52 -40.92 86.12
CA LYS A 4 -10.19 -41.40 84.91
C LYS A 4 -10.01 -40.41 83.80
N MET A 5 -9.29 -40.84 82.82
CA MET A 5 -9.00 -40.15 81.58
C MET A 5 -10.18 -40.41 80.62
N GLN A 6 -10.89 -39.37 80.18
CA GLN A 6 -11.89 -39.46 79.12
C GLN A 6 -11.26 -38.96 77.80
N PHE A 7 -11.26 -39.86 76.85
CA PHE A 7 -10.90 -39.58 75.45
C PHE A 7 -11.98 -38.76 74.79
N LEU A 8 -11.58 -37.59 74.27
CA LEU A 8 -12.45 -36.81 73.38
C LEU A 8 -11.93 -37.05 71.93
N ILE A 9 -12.74 -37.69 71.10
CA ILE A 9 -12.46 -37.94 69.69
C ILE A 9 -12.89 -36.68 68.94
N ALA A 10 -11.93 -35.91 68.36
CA ALA A 10 -12.20 -34.82 67.48
C ALA A 10 -12.30 -35.35 66.04
N VAL A 11 -13.50 -35.27 65.48
CA VAL A 11 -13.73 -35.52 64.04
C VAL A 11 -13.31 -34.27 63.25
N VAL A 12 -12.19 -34.39 62.55
CA VAL A 12 -11.75 -33.34 61.62
C VAL A 12 -12.44 -33.60 60.27
N GLY A 13 -13.44 -32.79 59.96
CA GLY A 13 -14.06 -32.80 58.65
C GLY A 13 -13.16 -32.16 57.60
N THR A 14 -12.71 -32.96 56.66
CA THR A 14 -11.93 -32.52 55.49
C THR A 14 -12.88 -31.88 54.47
N LEU A 15 -12.90 -30.54 54.39
CA LEU A 15 -13.56 -29.81 53.31
C LEU A 15 -12.67 -29.86 52.06
N ALA A 16 -12.97 -30.75 51.13
CA ALA A 16 -12.32 -30.78 49.81
C ALA A 16 -12.81 -29.59 48.98
N LEU A 17 -11.98 -28.55 48.84
CA LEU A 17 -12.16 -27.47 47.90
C LEU A 17 -11.96 -28.02 46.46
N LEU A 18 -13.07 -28.31 45.78
CA LEU A 18 -13.08 -28.52 44.34
C LEU A 18 -12.82 -27.16 43.64
N TRP A 19 -11.56 -26.86 43.37
CA TRP A 19 -11.21 -25.84 42.41
C TRP A 19 -11.57 -26.37 41.03
N GLY A 20 -12.68 -25.83 40.49
CA GLY A 20 -13.09 -26.08 39.12
C GLY A 20 -11.97 -25.64 38.16
N LEU A 21 -11.37 -26.59 37.46
CA LEU A 21 -10.59 -26.34 36.27
C LEU A 21 -11.52 -25.70 35.24
N VAL A 22 -11.50 -24.35 35.16
CA VAL A 22 -12.05 -23.66 34.00
C VAL A 22 -11.10 -24.01 32.86
N PRO A 23 -11.58 -24.66 31.78
CA PRO A 23 -10.72 -24.86 30.61
C PRO A 23 -10.38 -23.48 30.08
N GLN A 24 -9.15 -23.07 30.25
CA GLN A 24 -8.57 -21.95 29.55
C GLN A 24 -8.59 -22.34 28.07
N THR A 25 -9.58 -21.83 27.33
CA THR A 25 -9.59 -21.90 25.88
C THR A 25 -8.31 -21.24 25.44
N ALA A 26 -7.32 -22.05 25.05
CA ALA A 26 -6.15 -21.59 24.36
C ALA A 26 -6.68 -20.93 23.07
N GLU A 27 -6.84 -19.60 23.09
CA GLU A 27 -6.86 -18.86 21.85
C GLU A 27 -5.61 -19.29 21.11
N ALA A 28 -5.79 -19.97 19.98
CA ALA A 28 -4.70 -20.37 19.12
C ALA A 28 -3.97 -19.06 18.74
N GLN A 29 -2.88 -18.82 19.44
CA GLN A 29 -2.00 -17.71 19.15
C GLN A 29 -1.48 -17.97 17.75
N LEU A 30 -2.09 -17.27 16.76
CA LEU A 30 -1.68 -17.34 15.38
C LEU A 30 -0.16 -17.14 15.40
N ALA A 31 0.57 -18.15 14.94
CA ALA A 31 2.02 -18.07 14.85
C ALA A 31 2.35 -16.77 14.13
N SER A 32 3.18 -15.93 14.74
CA SER A 32 3.57 -14.65 14.15
C SER A 32 4.09 -14.89 12.74
N PRO A 33 3.61 -14.16 11.74
CA PRO A 33 4.06 -14.38 10.37
C PRO A 33 5.59 -14.20 10.27
N PRO A 34 6.26 -14.86 9.33
CA PRO A 34 7.72 -14.81 9.18
C PRO A 34 8.16 -13.42 8.74
N LEU A 35 8.41 -12.53 9.69
CA LEU A 35 8.86 -11.15 9.47
C LEU A 35 10.37 -11.09 9.30
N VAL A 36 10.85 -10.10 8.56
CA VAL A 36 12.29 -9.80 8.41
C VAL A 36 12.92 -9.49 9.76
N LYS A 37 12.19 -8.79 10.62
CA LYS A 37 12.58 -8.52 12.00
C LYS A 37 11.44 -8.87 12.95
N ALA A 38 11.71 -9.72 13.93
CA ALA A 38 10.68 -10.13 14.89
C ALA A 38 10.07 -8.92 15.61
N GLY A 39 8.73 -8.89 15.68
CA GLY A 39 7.99 -7.82 16.32
C GLY A 39 7.86 -6.52 15.51
N GLU A 40 8.44 -6.44 14.31
CA GLU A 40 8.34 -5.25 13.45
C GLU A 40 7.78 -5.62 12.08
N LEU A 41 6.83 -4.84 11.58
CA LEU A 41 6.42 -4.86 10.17
C LEU A 41 7.28 -3.85 9.41
N THR A 42 8.21 -4.33 8.60
CA THR A 42 9.07 -3.48 7.76
C THR A 42 8.38 -3.26 6.41
N ALA A 43 8.16 -2.01 6.04
CA ALA A 43 7.50 -1.69 4.77
C ALA A 43 8.25 -0.63 3.97
N ALA A 44 8.46 -0.94 2.69
CA ALA A 44 8.94 0.06 1.74
C ALA A 44 7.79 0.98 1.30
N THR A 45 8.09 2.27 1.19
CA THR A 45 7.23 3.30 0.60
C THR A 45 8.05 4.20 -0.31
N ASN A 46 7.40 4.88 -1.26
CA ASN A 46 7.98 5.96 -2.05
C ASN A 46 7.22 7.25 -1.70
N ALA A 47 7.81 8.06 -0.83
CA ALA A 47 7.16 9.22 -0.22
C ALA A 47 7.14 10.45 -1.13
N THR A 48 6.76 10.28 -2.40
CA THR A 48 6.66 11.34 -3.41
C THR A 48 5.27 11.44 -4.06
N ILE A 49 4.26 10.83 -3.43
CA ILE A 49 2.88 10.77 -3.94
C ILE A 49 1.92 11.44 -2.94
N PRO A 50 1.99 12.77 -2.76
CA PRO A 50 1.01 13.47 -1.94
C PRO A 50 -0.40 13.39 -2.58
N PRO A 51 -1.47 13.37 -1.77
CA PRO A 51 -1.48 13.38 -0.30
C PRO A 51 -1.41 11.99 0.33
N TYR A 52 -1.16 10.92 -0.45
CA TYR A 52 -1.25 9.54 0.04
C TYR A 52 0.01 9.04 0.76
N GLN A 53 1.19 9.45 0.32
CA GLN A 53 2.45 9.27 1.04
C GLN A 53 3.46 10.34 0.62
N PHE A 54 3.96 11.08 1.57
CA PHE A 54 4.90 12.17 1.34
C PHE A 54 5.68 12.50 2.61
N VAL A 55 6.80 13.20 2.43
CA VAL A 55 7.55 13.80 3.54
C VAL A 55 7.13 15.27 3.64
N ASP A 56 6.69 15.71 4.82
CA ASP A 56 6.32 17.09 5.06
C ASP A 56 7.54 18.02 5.23
N ALA A 57 7.30 19.30 5.40
CA ALA A 57 8.35 20.30 5.57
C ALA A 57 9.23 20.09 6.83
N THR A 58 8.77 19.28 7.78
CA THR A 58 9.51 18.93 9.01
C THR A 58 10.35 17.64 8.86
N GLY A 59 10.26 16.99 7.69
CA GLY A 59 10.91 15.70 7.44
C GLY A 59 10.09 14.50 7.90
N LYS A 60 8.85 14.69 8.35
CA LYS A 60 7.99 13.61 8.83
C LYS A 60 7.25 12.94 7.67
N LEU A 61 7.24 11.61 7.68
CA LEU A 61 6.47 10.80 6.76
C LEU A 61 4.98 10.87 7.10
N GLN A 62 4.13 11.19 6.12
CA GLN A 62 2.70 11.39 6.30
C GLN A 62 1.89 10.88 5.11
N GLY A 63 0.58 10.79 5.28
CA GLY A 63 -0.39 10.52 4.24
C GLY A 63 -1.25 9.29 4.49
N MET A 64 -2.21 9.05 3.61
CA MET A 64 -3.20 7.98 3.71
C MET A 64 -2.56 6.61 3.90
N ARG A 65 -1.56 6.27 3.08
CA ARG A 65 -0.90 4.96 3.11
C ARG A 65 0.01 4.78 4.33
N ILE A 66 0.50 5.89 4.87
CA ILE A 66 1.26 5.86 6.13
C ILE A 66 0.33 5.54 7.29
N GLU A 67 -0.81 6.25 7.40
CA GLU A 67 -1.82 5.96 8.42
C GLU A 67 -2.39 4.54 8.28
N LEU A 68 -2.62 4.07 7.05
CA LEU A 68 -3.07 2.70 6.79
C LEU A 68 -2.07 1.67 7.31
N GLY A 69 -0.78 1.83 7.00
CA GLY A 69 0.27 0.92 7.43
C GLY A 69 0.44 0.92 8.96
N GLU A 70 0.38 2.09 9.58
CA GLU A 70 0.45 2.24 11.04
C GLU A 70 -0.73 1.54 11.74
N GLU A 71 -1.96 1.70 11.22
CA GLU A 71 -3.14 1.03 11.79
C GLU A 71 -3.07 -0.49 11.58
N ILE A 72 -2.57 -0.96 10.43
CA ILE A 72 -2.33 -2.39 10.17
C ILE A 72 -1.33 -2.95 11.20
N ALA A 73 -0.17 -2.33 11.35
CA ALA A 73 0.86 -2.80 12.28
C ALA A 73 0.34 -2.80 13.73
N LYS A 74 -0.36 -1.75 14.15
CA LYS A 74 -0.99 -1.65 15.46
C LYS A 74 -1.97 -2.81 15.73
N ARG A 75 -2.84 -3.15 14.78
CA ARG A 75 -3.80 -4.27 14.92
C ARG A 75 -3.14 -5.64 14.93
N LEU A 76 -1.98 -5.75 14.31
CA LEU A 76 -1.13 -6.96 14.37
C LEU A 76 -0.28 -7.03 15.63
N GLY A 77 -0.28 -6.01 16.50
CA GLY A 77 0.60 -5.93 17.66
C GLY A 77 2.08 -5.75 17.30
N LEU A 78 2.37 -5.18 16.12
CA LEU A 78 3.70 -4.98 15.58
C LEU A 78 4.10 -3.50 15.62
N LYS A 79 5.39 -3.23 15.72
CA LYS A 79 5.94 -1.91 15.46
C LYS A 79 6.03 -1.68 13.95
N MET A 80 5.58 -0.52 13.47
CA MET A 80 5.76 -0.13 12.07
C MET A 80 7.16 0.45 11.86
N THR A 81 7.86 -0.02 10.81
CA THR A 81 9.15 0.52 10.39
C THR A 81 9.11 0.82 8.90
N TRP A 82 9.23 2.11 8.56
CA TRP A 82 9.18 2.59 7.19
C TRP A 82 10.56 2.69 6.55
N ILE A 83 10.66 2.27 5.28
CA ILE A 83 11.85 2.39 4.44
C ILE A 83 11.45 3.20 3.20
N ASN A 84 11.90 4.47 3.14
CA ASN A 84 11.60 5.35 2.01
C ASN A 84 12.64 5.14 0.91
N VAL A 85 12.20 4.60 -0.24
CA VAL A 85 13.06 4.22 -1.38
C VAL A 85 12.35 4.47 -2.71
N GLY A 86 13.10 4.56 -3.80
CA GLY A 86 12.56 4.65 -5.16
C GLY A 86 11.77 3.40 -5.55
N PHE A 87 10.73 3.59 -6.36
CA PHE A 87 9.77 2.54 -6.70
C PHE A 87 10.42 1.32 -7.36
N GLU A 88 11.45 1.50 -8.17
CA GLU A 88 12.18 0.43 -8.87
C GLU A 88 12.81 -0.60 -7.93
N THR A 89 13.04 -0.22 -6.66
CA THR A 89 13.64 -1.11 -5.66
C THR A 89 12.63 -1.96 -4.88
N HIS A 90 11.33 -1.65 -4.97
CA HIS A 90 10.29 -2.29 -4.15
C HIS A 90 10.18 -3.79 -4.39
N ILE A 91 10.08 -4.23 -5.65
CA ILE A 91 9.97 -5.66 -5.99
C ILE A 91 11.26 -6.41 -5.67
N PRO A 92 12.45 -5.95 -6.11
CA PRO A 92 13.71 -6.60 -5.72
C PRO A 92 13.91 -6.72 -4.21
N GLY A 93 13.53 -5.70 -3.46
CA GLY A 93 13.65 -5.70 -2.01
C GLY A 93 12.71 -6.66 -1.30
N LEU A 94 11.47 -6.81 -1.78
CA LEU A 94 10.54 -7.85 -1.32
C LEU A 94 11.10 -9.25 -1.59
N GLN A 95 11.56 -9.50 -2.83
CA GLN A 95 12.10 -10.81 -3.22
C GLN A 95 13.36 -11.19 -2.46
N SER A 96 14.23 -10.23 -2.18
CA SER A 96 15.47 -10.46 -1.39
C SER A 96 15.25 -10.43 0.13
N GLY A 97 14.03 -10.19 0.61
CA GLY A 97 13.72 -10.15 2.05
C GLY A 97 14.29 -8.93 2.77
N ARG A 98 14.46 -7.80 2.11
CA ARG A 98 14.90 -6.54 2.74
C ARG A 98 13.78 -5.88 3.54
N TRP A 99 12.53 -6.15 3.21
CA TRP A 99 11.32 -5.72 3.89
C TRP A 99 10.18 -6.72 3.70
N ASP A 100 9.17 -6.65 4.57
CA ASP A 100 8.03 -7.56 4.58
C ASP A 100 6.95 -7.16 3.59
N ALA A 101 6.75 -5.85 3.43
CA ALA A 101 5.68 -5.26 2.66
C ALA A 101 6.16 -4.10 1.77
N SER A 102 5.41 -3.83 0.71
CA SER A 102 5.44 -2.58 -0.04
C SER A 102 4.08 -1.90 0.11
N ILE A 103 4.08 -0.73 0.76
CA ILE A 103 2.89 0.08 1.01
C ILE A 103 3.09 1.42 0.29
N THR A 104 2.99 1.38 -1.03
CA THR A 104 3.23 2.54 -1.91
C THR A 104 2.14 2.74 -2.96
N GLY A 105 1.08 1.89 -2.96
CA GLY A 105 0.05 1.90 -3.99
C GLY A 105 0.51 1.31 -5.32
N MET A 106 1.28 0.24 -5.26
CA MET A 106 1.67 -0.53 -6.43
C MET A 106 0.44 -1.01 -7.19
N PHE A 107 0.30 -0.66 -8.45
CA PHE A 107 -0.82 -1.13 -9.27
C PHE A 107 -0.83 -2.66 -9.39
N PHE A 108 -2.02 -3.25 -9.33
CA PHE A 108 -2.21 -4.66 -9.64
C PHE A 108 -1.85 -4.94 -11.10
N THR A 109 -1.09 -5.99 -11.33
CA THR A 109 -0.94 -6.61 -12.66
C THR A 109 -0.82 -8.11 -12.52
N PRO A 110 -1.27 -8.88 -13.53
CA PRO A 110 -1.12 -10.33 -13.53
C PRO A 110 0.34 -10.80 -13.38
N GLU A 111 1.30 -10.05 -13.96
CA GLU A 111 2.73 -10.38 -13.86
C GLU A 111 3.24 -10.22 -12.42
N ARG A 112 2.81 -9.15 -11.72
CA ARG A 112 3.16 -8.94 -10.31
C ARG A 112 2.55 -10.02 -9.42
N ALA A 113 1.31 -10.42 -9.68
CA ALA A 113 0.64 -11.49 -8.94
C ALA A 113 1.30 -12.87 -9.11
N LYS A 114 2.10 -13.09 -10.17
CA LYS A 114 2.89 -14.32 -10.33
C LYS A 114 4.11 -14.41 -9.42
N ILE A 115 4.54 -13.31 -8.82
CA ILE A 115 5.79 -13.24 -8.05
C ILE A 115 5.65 -12.60 -6.67
N LEU A 116 4.49 -12.02 -6.35
CA LEU A 116 4.18 -11.35 -5.09
C LEU A 116 2.76 -11.67 -4.65
N TYR A 117 2.51 -11.59 -3.34
CA TYR A 117 1.18 -11.62 -2.76
C TYR A 117 0.64 -10.19 -2.69
N LEU A 118 -0.51 -9.94 -3.33
CA LEU A 118 -1.09 -8.62 -3.54
C LEU A 118 -2.48 -8.52 -2.93
N ILE A 119 -2.76 -7.45 -2.19
CA ILE A 119 -4.12 -7.13 -1.72
C ILE A 119 -4.57 -5.86 -2.43
N PRO A 120 -5.45 -5.93 -3.44
CA PRO A 120 -6.11 -4.75 -4.00
C PRO A 120 -6.96 -4.07 -2.92
N TYR A 121 -6.73 -2.78 -2.66
CA TYR A 121 -7.42 -2.08 -1.57
C TYR A 121 -7.97 -0.71 -1.96
N GLU A 122 -7.61 -0.17 -3.14
CA GLU A 122 -7.96 1.16 -3.60
C GLU A 122 -8.07 1.15 -5.12
N ASN A 123 -9.05 1.86 -5.70
CA ASN A 123 -9.10 2.07 -7.15
C ASN A 123 -8.18 3.23 -7.53
N GLN A 124 -7.38 3.05 -8.57
CA GLN A 124 -6.40 4.03 -9.03
C GLN A 124 -6.33 4.06 -10.56
N ALA A 125 -5.88 5.18 -11.11
CA ALA A 125 -5.71 5.39 -12.54
C ALA A 125 -4.44 6.20 -12.82
N VAL A 126 -4.14 6.39 -14.10
CA VAL A 126 -3.01 7.18 -14.60
C VAL A 126 -3.51 8.50 -15.17
N SER A 127 -2.73 9.56 -15.01
CA SER A 127 -2.97 10.89 -15.56
C SER A 127 -1.78 11.42 -16.32
N ILE A 128 -2.05 12.39 -17.18
CA ILE A 128 -1.05 13.22 -17.86
C ILE A 128 -1.18 14.65 -17.35
N SER A 129 -0.11 15.14 -16.73
CA SER A 129 0.02 16.52 -16.29
C SER A 129 0.90 17.31 -17.25
N VAL A 130 0.52 18.57 -17.51
CA VAL A 130 1.26 19.53 -18.33
C VAL A 130 1.42 20.85 -17.57
N THR A 131 2.16 21.78 -18.12
CA THR A 131 2.23 23.15 -17.58
C THR A 131 0.85 23.80 -17.58
N LYS A 132 0.60 24.70 -16.63
CA LYS A 132 -0.67 25.39 -16.44
C LYS A 132 -1.14 26.06 -17.73
N GLY A 133 -2.44 25.95 -18.01
CA GLY A 133 -3.05 26.47 -19.22
C GLY A 133 -2.88 25.58 -20.46
N ASN A 134 -2.24 24.42 -20.32
CA ASN A 134 -2.09 23.41 -21.35
C ASN A 134 -1.70 23.98 -22.73
N PRO A 135 -0.57 24.70 -22.84
CA PRO A 135 -0.19 25.38 -24.08
C PRO A 135 0.03 24.42 -25.26
N LEU A 136 0.28 23.16 -24.95
CA LEU A 136 0.46 22.08 -25.94
C LEU A 136 -0.85 21.43 -26.37
N LYS A 137 -1.99 21.84 -25.80
CA LYS A 137 -3.34 21.33 -26.10
C LYS A 137 -3.41 19.80 -25.99
N VAL A 138 -2.77 19.22 -24.99
CA VAL A 138 -2.84 17.79 -24.72
C VAL A 138 -4.23 17.45 -24.19
N THR A 139 -4.96 16.58 -24.87
CA THR A 139 -6.32 16.11 -24.51
C THR A 139 -6.40 14.59 -24.50
N SER A 140 -5.37 13.94 -25.03
CA SER A 140 -5.25 12.49 -25.10
C SER A 140 -3.79 12.06 -25.05
N PRO A 141 -3.46 10.80 -24.73
CA PRO A 141 -2.08 10.31 -24.82
C PRO A 141 -1.46 10.44 -26.22
N LYS A 142 -2.27 10.47 -27.28
CA LYS A 142 -1.81 10.61 -28.66
C LYS A 142 -1.17 11.98 -28.91
N ASP A 143 -1.57 13.01 -28.20
CA ASP A 143 -1.04 14.37 -28.36
C ASP A 143 0.39 14.50 -27.83
N LEU A 144 0.93 13.44 -27.22
CA LEU A 144 2.34 13.35 -26.80
C LEU A 144 3.30 12.93 -27.93
N ALA A 145 2.81 12.63 -29.14
CA ALA A 145 3.66 12.31 -30.30
C ALA A 145 4.69 13.41 -30.57
N GLY A 146 5.98 13.03 -30.58
CA GLY A 146 7.12 13.93 -30.74
C GLY A 146 7.42 14.83 -29.54
N LYS A 147 6.78 14.61 -28.38
CA LYS A 147 7.00 15.38 -27.14
C LYS A 147 7.81 14.56 -26.12
N ARG A 148 8.36 15.27 -25.13
CA ARG A 148 9.11 14.70 -24.00
C ARG A 148 8.17 14.41 -22.86
N ALA A 149 7.99 13.13 -22.50
CA ALA A 149 7.14 12.70 -21.40
C ALA A 149 8.00 12.13 -20.26
N ALA A 150 7.89 12.71 -19.06
CA ALA A 150 8.50 12.19 -17.85
C ALA A 150 7.63 11.14 -17.19
N VAL A 151 8.25 10.13 -16.62
CA VAL A 151 7.56 9.03 -15.91
C VAL A 151 8.48 8.42 -14.85
N GLU A 152 7.91 7.83 -13.79
CA GLU A 152 8.69 7.11 -12.79
C GLU A 152 9.17 5.76 -13.35
N ILE A 153 10.44 5.45 -13.15
CA ILE A 153 11.05 4.21 -13.64
C ILE A 153 10.43 2.99 -12.95
N GLY A 154 10.12 1.92 -13.73
CA GLY A 154 9.55 0.67 -13.21
C GLY A 154 8.08 0.75 -12.82
N GLY A 155 7.46 1.93 -12.88
CA GLY A 155 6.05 2.15 -12.59
C GLY A 155 5.11 1.48 -13.59
N TYR A 156 3.84 1.38 -13.22
CA TYR A 156 2.77 0.95 -14.12
C TYR A 156 2.60 1.96 -15.27
N GLU A 157 2.71 3.24 -14.96
CA GLU A 157 2.62 4.38 -15.86
C GLU A 157 3.67 4.30 -16.97
N PHE A 158 4.91 3.89 -16.62
CA PHE A 158 5.99 3.68 -17.59
C PHE A 158 5.60 2.63 -18.64
N ARG A 159 5.02 1.51 -18.20
CA ARG A 159 4.56 0.46 -19.13
C ARG A 159 3.40 0.95 -20.00
N GLN A 160 2.46 1.73 -19.43
CA GLN A 160 1.34 2.26 -20.19
C GLN A 160 1.79 3.23 -21.28
N ILE A 161 2.66 4.20 -20.94
CA ILE A 161 3.14 5.17 -21.93
C ILE A 161 4.06 4.53 -22.99
N THR A 162 4.82 3.50 -22.60
CA THR A 162 5.64 2.72 -23.56
C THR A 162 4.75 2.01 -24.56
N ARG A 163 3.69 1.32 -24.12
CA ARG A 163 2.72 0.66 -25.01
C ARG A 163 2.04 1.66 -25.94
N ILE A 164 1.59 2.80 -25.41
CA ILE A 164 0.99 3.86 -26.23
C ILE A 164 1.97 4.36 -27.29
N ASN A 165 3.24 4.59 -26.92
CA ASN A 165 4.28 5.01 -27.85
C ASN A 165 4.51 3.98 -28.96
N GLU A 166 4.58 2.69 -28.63
CA GLU A 166 4.73 1.62 -29.63
C GLU A 166 3.54 1.59 -30.62
N GLU A 167 2.33 1.77 -30.14
CA GLU A 167 1.11 1.82 -30.97
C GLU A 167 1.14 3.03 -31.91
N GLN A 168 1.58 4.21 -31.43
CA GLN A 168 1.71 5.43 -32.22
C GLN A 168 2.79 5.30 -33.31
N VAL A 169 3.94 4.76 -32.97
CA VAL A 169 5.03 4.53 -33.93
C VAL A 169 4.58 3.54 -35.03
N LYS A 170 3.87 2.49 -34.68
CA LYS A 170 3.27 1.54 -35.66
C LYS A 170 2.25 2.23 -36.58
N ALA A 171 1.57 3.26 -36.09
CA ALA A 171 0.64 4.08 -36.87
C ALA A 171 1.33 5.18 -37.71
N GLY A 172 2.67 5.28 -37.71
CA GLY A 172 3.44 6.24 -38.45
C GLY A 172 3.60 7.61 -37.76
N GLU A 173 3.19 7.72 -36.48
CA GLU A 173 3.33 8.93 -35.70
C GLU A 173 4.78 9.09 -35.18
N LYS A 174 5.15 10.32 -34.81
CA LYS A 174 6.43 10.60 -34.17
C LYS A 174 6.51 9.91 -32.81
N PRO A 175 7.66 9.28 -32.45
CA PRO A 175 7.81 8.66 -31.14
C PRO A 175 7.73 9.69 -30.02
N ILE A 176 7.17 9.26 -28.86
CA ILE A 176 7.26 10.00 -27.61
C ILE A 176 8.67 9.81 -27.05
N GLU A 177 9.34 10.89 -26.69
CA GLU A 177 10.62 10.84 -25.98
C GLU A 177 10.33 10.59 -24.48
N ILE A 178 10.37 9.30 -24.06
CA ILE A 178 10.09 8.91 -22.67
C ILE A 178 11.36 9.11 -21.83
N ARG A 179 11.28 9.99 -20.82
CA ARG A 179 12.33 10.24 -19.83
C ARG A 179 11.94 9.66 -18.48
N THR A 180 12.79 8.80 -17.94
CA THR A 180 12.54 8.15 -16.66
C THR A 180 13.22 8.88 -15.50
N PHE A 181 12.53 8.93 -14.35
CA PHE A 181 12.97 9.52 -13.11
C PHE A 181 12.79 8.52 -11.96
N SER A 182 13.62 8.62 -10.94
CA SER A 182 13.50 7.75 -9.75
C SER A 182 12.27 8.06 -8.90
N THR A 183 11.76 9.30 -8.97
CA THR A 183 10.57 9.73 -8.23
C THR A 183 9.66 10.63 -9.07
N PHE A 184 8.37 10.66 -8.71
CA PHE A 184 7.46 11.65 -9.31
C PHE A 184 7.82 13.09 -8.97
N ALA A 185 8.40 13.33 -7.78
CA ALA A 185 8.85 14.68 -7.43
C ALA A 185 9.89 15.21 -8.44
N ASP A 186 10.87 14.39 -8.84
CA ASP A 186 11.87 14.74 -9.84
C ASP A 186 11.23 14.96 -11.22
N ALA A 187 10.28 14.09 -11.61
CA ALA A 187 9.54 14.24 -12.87
C ALA A 187 8.77 15.58 -12.94
N TYR A 188 8.09 15.96 -11.85
CA TYR A 188 7.38 17.24 -11.77
C TYR A 188 8.32 18.44 -11.72
N GLN A 189 9.50 18.33 -11.10
CA GLN A 189 10.51 19.37 -11.16
C GLN A 189 11.06 19.55 -12.60
N ALA A 190 11.28 18.45 -13.33
CA ALA A 190 11.68 18.51 -14.73
C ALA A 190 10.60 19.19 -15.61
N LEU A 191 9.30 18.95 -15.34
CA LEU A 191 8.20 19.67 -16.01
C LEU A 191 8.23 21.17 -15.67
N ARG A 192 8.42 21.52 -14.41
CA ARG A 192 8.52 22.92 -13.96
C ARG A 192 9.68 23.65 -14.61
N ALA A 193 10.82 22.97 -14.80
CA ALA A 193 12.01 23.49 -15.44
C ALA A 193 11.96 23.50 -16.98
N GLY A 194 10.86 23.05 -17.61
CA GLY A 194 10.73 22.94 -19.07
C GLY A 194 11.64 21.88 -19.71
N GLN A 195 12.20 20.98 -18.92
CA GLN A 195 13.03 19.88 -19.42
C GLN A 195 12.20 18.79 -20.09
N VAL A 196 10.93 18.65 -19.70
CA VAL A 196 9.93 17.76 -20.30
C VAL A 196 8.65 18.55 -20.58
N ASP A 197 7.79 18.00 -21.43
CA ASP A 197 6.55 18.62 -21.88
C ASP A 197 5.32 18.11 -21.10
N ALA A 198 5.42 16.91 -20.53
CA ALA A 198 4.37 16.28 -19.75
C ALA A 198 4.96 15.36 -18.67
N VAL A 199 4.18 15.09 -17.62
CA VAL A 199 4.44 14.03 -16.63
C VAL A 199 3.28 13.02 -16.69
N VAL A 200 3.62 11.75 -16.83
CA VAL A 200 2.68 10.62 -16.72
C VAL A 200 2.81 10.05 -15.31
N SER A 201 1.77 10.22 -14.49
CA SER A 201 1.81 9.84 -13.07
C SER A 201 0.51 9.20 -12.60
N VAL A 202 0.48 8.71 -11.36
CA VAL A 202 -0.75 8.27 -10.71
C VAL A 202 -1.75 9.43 -10.59
N ASP A 203 -3.03 9.15 -10.79
CA ASP A 203 -4.09 10.16 -10.89
C ASP A 203 -4.17 11.06 -9.64
N VAL A 204 -4.04 10.49 -8.46
CA VAL A 204 -4.07 11.24 -7.19
C VAL A 204 -2.95 12.27 -7.11
N ASN A 205 -1.76 11.93 -7.58
CA ASN A 205 -0.61 12.85 -7.56
C ASN A 205 -0.83 14.01 -8.56
N ALA A 206 -1.31 13.71 -9.76
CA ALA A 206 -1.67 14.71 -10.76
C ALA A 206 -2.76 15.65 -10.24
N LYS A 207 -3.81 15.09 -9.57
CA LYS A 207 -4.87 15.90 -8.95
C LYS A 207 -4.33 16.81 -7.85
N PHE A 208 -3.46 16.31 -6.98
CA PHE A 208 -2.86 17.11 -5.93
C PHE A 208 -2.13 18.35 -6.46
N TYR A 209 -1.32 18.19 -7.51
CA TYR A 209 -0.62 19.31 -8.13
C TYR A 209 -1.55 20.25 -8.89
N GLN A 210 -2.62 19.72 -9.52
CA GLN A 210 -3.65 20.54 -10.14
C GLN A 210 -4.38 21.39 -9.10
N ASP A 211 -4.81 20.82 -7.98
CA ASP A 211 -5.59 21.52 -6.94
C ASP A 211 -4.75 22.65 -6.31
N ARG A 212 -3.43 22.51 -6.27
CA ARG A 212 -2.50 23.57 -5.84
C ARG A 212 -2.28 24.66 -6.90
N GLY A 213 -2.75 24.44 -8.12
CA GLY A 213 -2.54 25.35 -9.24
C GLY A 213 -1.12 25.33 -9.81
N ASP A 214 -0.32 24.31 -9.49
CA ASP A 214 1.06 24.16 -9.98
C ASP A 214 1.09 23.72 -11.46
N PHE A 215 0.24 22.77 -11.83
CA PHE A 215 0.16 22.15 -13.15
C PHE A 215 -1.30 21.93 -13.55
N GLU A 216 -1.53 21.57 -14.81
CA GLU A 216 -2.83 21.15 -15.32
C GLU A 216 -2.84 19.64 -15.55
N ARG A 217 -3.84 18.95 -15.00
CA ARG A 217 -4.10 17.54 -15.28
C ARG A 217 -4.90 17.44 -16.57
N ALA A 218 -4.18 17.43 -17.70
CA ALA A 218 -4.75 17.49 -19.04
C ALA A 218 -5.56 16.23 -19.40
N VAL A 219 -5.12 15.06 -18.91
CA VAL A 219 -5.80 13.77 -19.09
C VAL A 219 -5.84 13.03 -17.77
N SER A 220 -6.98 12.38 -17.46
CA SER A 220 -7.16 11.61 -16.24
C SER A 220 -7.92 10.30 -16.48
N GLY A 221 -7.88 9.39 -15.51
CA GLY A 221 -8.64 8.14 -15.57
C GLY A 221 -8.10 7.12 -16.57
N LEU A 222 -6.85 7.26 -17.02
CA LEU A 222 -6.26 6.33 -17.97
C LEU A 222 -5.90 5.00 -17.29
N ALA A 223 -6.07 3.89 -18.01
CA ALA A 223 -5.58 2.57 -17.63
C ALA A 223 -5.85 2.22 -16.15
N GLY A 224 -7.11 2.36 -15.73
CA GLY A 224 -7.52 2.09 -14.35
C GLY A 224 -7.15 0.66 -13.90
N SER A 225 -6.55 0.54 -12.73
CA SER A 225 -6.25 -0.73 -12.07
C SER A 225 -6.15 -0.49 -10.56
N PRO A 226 -6.55 -1.46 -9.72
CA PRO A 226 -6.43 -1.30 -8.28
C PRO A 226 -4.98 -1.08 -7.82
N ALA A 227 -4.79 -0.20 -6.84
CA ALA A 227 -3.58 -0.15 -6.04
C ALA A 227 -3.57 -1.31 -5.04
N THR A 228 -2.40 -1.87 -4.80
CA THR A 228 -2.22 -3.02 -3.91
C THR A 228 -1.24 -2.73 -2.79
N LEU A 229 -1.45 -3.40 -1.66
CA LEU A 229 -0.39 -3.74 -0.73
C LEU A 229 0.30 -4.99 -1.26
N ALA A 230 1.63 -5.01 -1.29
CA ALA A 230 2.39 -6.14 -1.81
C ALA A 230 3.29 -6.76 -0.74
N PHE A 231 3.38 -8.09 -0.74
CA PHE A 231 4.09 -8.88 0.26
C PHE A 231 4.96 -9.95 -0.41
N ARG A 232 6.06 -10.31 0.25
CA ARG A 232 6.91 -11.44 -0.18
C ARG A 232 6.36 -12.79 0.27
N SER A 233 5.62 -12.84 1.40
CA SER A 233 5.09 -14.10 1.93
C SER A 233 3.57 -14.09 2.03
N LYS A 234 2.99 -15.27 1.83
CA LYS A 234 1.54 -15.50 1.93
C LYS A 234 1.03 -15.27 3.35
N GLU A 235 1.82 -15.66 4.33
CA GLU A 235 1.47 -15.58 5.76
C GLU A 235 1.33 -14.12 6.19
N VAL A 236 2.29 -13.24 5.81
CA VAL A 236 2.21 -11.81 6.09
C VAL A 236 1.01 -11.20 5.34
N GLY A 237 0.86 -11.51 4.05
CA GLY A 237 -0.29 -11.05 3.26
C GLY A 237 -1.63 -11.48 3.84
N SER A 238 -1.75 -12.73 4.29
CA SER A 238 -2.98 -13.25 4.90
C SER A 238 -3.31 -12.59 6.25
N ALA A 239 -2.30 -12.35 7.09
CA ALA A 239 -2.48 -11.64 8.35
C ALA A 239 -2.95 -10.19 8.11
N VAL A 240 -2.34 -9.49 7.16
CA VAL A 240 -2.76 -8.13 6.78
C VAL A 240 -4.14 -8.13 6.13
N LEU A 241 -4.47 -9.10 5.28
CA LEU A 241 -5.80 -9.23 4.68
C LEU A 241 -6.90 -9.34 5.75
N LYS A 242 -6.66 -10.17 6.79
CA LYS A 242 -7.60 -10.29 7.91
C LYS A 242 -7.82 -8.93 8.57
N VAL A 243 -6.74 -8.20 8.88
CA VAL A 243 -6.82 -6.86 9.48
C VAL A 243 -7.59 -5.88 8.59
N LEU A 244 -7.32 -5.86 7.30
CA LEU A 244 -8.03 -4.97 6.36
C LEU A 244 -9.53 -5.27 6.28
N ASN A 245 -9.90 -6.55 6.26
CA ASN A 245 -11.32 -6.93 6.27
C ASN A 245 -11.97 -6.63 7.64
N ASP A 246 -11.24 -6.69 8.76
CA ASP A 246 -11.70 -6.23 10.07
C ASP A 246 -11.91 -4.70 10.06
N MET A 247 -10.98 -3.94 9.49
CA MET A 247 -11.11 -2.49 9.33
C MET A 247 -12.30 -2.09 8.44
N ARG A 248 -12.67 -2.90 7.46
CA ARG A 248 -13.89 -2.69 6.67
C ARG A 248 -15.15 -2.93 7.50
N ARG A 249 -15.16 -3.99 8.32
CA ARG A 249 -16.32 -4.31 9.17
C ARG A 249 -16.59 -3.27 10.26
N ASP A 250 -15.55 -2.65 10.81
CA ASP A 250 -15.67 -1.60 11.84
C ASP A 250 -15.64 -0.17 11.28
N ALA A 251 -15.71 -0.03 9.97
CA ALA A 251 -15.68 1.23 9.22
C ALA A 251 -14.38 2.06 9.38
N THR A 252 -13.30 1.53 9.96
CA THR A 252 -12.01 2.23 10.05
C THR A 252 -11.41 2.45 8.65
N TYR A 253 -11.51 1.44 7.77
CA TYR A 253 -11.08 1.56 6.38
C TYR A 253 -11.84 2.69 5.67
N ASP A 254 -13.17 2.72 5.77
CA ASP A 254 -13.98 3.73 5.09
C ASP A 254 -13.67 5.13 5.60
N LYS A 255 -13.54 5.32 6.91
CA LYS A 255 -13.17 6.61 7.51
C LYS A 255 -11.81 7.10 7.04
N LEU A 256 -10.83 6.17 6.94
CA LEU A 256 -9.50 6.51 6.46
C LEU A 256 -9.53 6.93 4.99
N MET A 257 -10.19 6.14 4.13
CA MET A 257 -10.30 6.43 2.70
C MET A 257 -11.04 7.77 2.46
N ASP A 258 -12.14 8.02 3.18
CA ASP A 258 -12.91 9.27 3.07
C ASP A 258 -12.12 10.49 3.53
N LYS A 259 -11.37 10.36 4.64
CA LYS A 259 -10.48 11.43 5.16
C LYS A 259 -9.52 11.94 4.09
N TRP A 260 -9.02 11.05 3.24
CA TRP A 260 -8.01 11.34 2.24
C TRP A 260 -8.55 11.42 0.81
N GLY A 261 -9.87 11.26 0.62
CA GLY A 261 -10.50 11.28 -0.70
C GLY A 261 -10.07 10.14 -1.62
N ALA A 262 -9.74 8.98 -1.02
CA ALA A 262 -9.29 7.81 -1.77
C ALA A 262 -10.47 6.99 -2.33
N ALA A 263 -10.31 6.45 -3.54
CA ALA A 263 -11.35 5.69 -4.21
C ALA A 263 -11.42 4.26 -3.66
N LYS A 264 -12.47 4.00 -2.87
CA LYS A 264 -12.68 2.71 -2.18
C LYS A 264 -12.89 1.56 -3.14
N MET A 265 -12.48 0.36 -2.71
CA MET A 265 -12.95 -0.88 -3.33
C MET A 265 -14.44 -1.09 -3.05
N PRO A 266 -15.19 -1.80 -3.92
CA PRO A 266 -16.62 -2.09 -3.71
C PRO A 266 -16.90 -2.67 -2.33
N ALA A 267 -17.95 -2.17 -1.66
CA ALA A 267 -18.29 -2.56 -0.29
C ALA A 267 -18.93 -3.95 -0.18
N ASP A 268 -19.55 -4.42 -1.25
CA ASP A 268 -20.31 -5.69 -1.35
C ASP A 268 -19.41 -6.94 -1.37
N LYS A 269 -18.09 -6.77 -1.52
CA LYS A 269 -17.14 -7.89 -1.58
C LYS A 269 -15.99 -7.67 -0.60
N PRO A 270 -15.54 -8.71 0.12
CA PRO A 270 -14.34 -8.62 0.93
C PRO A 270 -13.13 -8.34 0.04
N LEU A 271 -12.07 -7.77 0.62
CA LEU A 271 -10.78 -7.73 -0.04
C LEU A 271 -10.21 -9.15 -0.12
N GLU A 272 -9.40 -9.41 -1.14
CA GLU A 272 -8.83 -10.73 -1.41
C GLU A 272 -7.32 -10.63 -1.57
N LEU A 273 -6.62 -11.69 -1.18
CA LEU A 273 -5.21 -11.89 -1.49
C LEU A 273 -5.10 -12.55 -2.87
N LYS A 274 -4.21 -12.03 -3.72
CA LYS A 274 -3.83 -12.60 -5.01
C LYS A 274 -2.34 -12.93 -4.96
N GLY A 275 -1.93 -14.05 -5.55
CA GLY A 275 -0.52 -14.44 -5.46
C GLY A 275 -0.16 -15.65 -6.32
N PRO A 276 1.12 -16.08 -6.28
CA PRO A 276 1.67 -17.10 -7.20
C PRO A 276 0.96 -18.45 -7.14
N ASP A 277 0.43 -18.82 -6.00
CA ASP A 277 -0.23 -20.09 -5.70
C ASP A 277 -1.75 -19.93 -5.46
N MET A 278 -2.33 -18.83 -5.96
CA MET A 278 -3.73 -18.49 -5.77
C MET A 278 -4.45 -18.39 -7.12
N PRO A 279 -5.75 -18.78 -7.17
CA PRO A 279 -6.54 -18.68 -8.41
C PRO A 279 -6.77 -17.27 -8.91
#